data_20838c64711be99ffa65b76aa566a318
#
_entry.id   20838c64711be99ffa65b76aa566a318
#
_cell.length_a   1.000
_cell.length_b   1.000
_cell.length_c   1.000
_cell.angle_alpha   90.00
_cell.angle_beta   90.00
_cell.angle_gamma   90.00
#
_symmetry.space_group_name_H-M   'P 1'
#
loop_
_entity.id
_entity.type
_entity.pdbx_description
1 polymer ?
#
loop_
_entity_poly.entity_id
_entity_poly.type
_entity_poly.pdbx_seq_one_letter_code
_entity_poly.pdbx_strand_id
1 'polypeptide(L)'
;MNTTSQVPWLTILALLPTLGAVVVLLVRSSAAKVVALATSLLTVVLAVVLTVGLRPGGGMQLIEDAVWIRPLGAHYALGLDGIGATLVLLASIVTPVVVLATWGDYDRDLPAGARRPAGEPARYDSKIFYALVLAVQTCALYLFLATDVFLFYVFFEVVLVPMYFLIGGFGPGLRRSNAAAKFLIFGLLGGFVMLASVIGLYAASADAGTPSYLLSDLAALTFGTGEERWLFVGFMFAFAIKAPLVPLHTWLPDAAEQSSPGGATMMVGIMDKIGTFGMLRFCLGLFPEASQWATPVVVALAVLSIIYGAILAIGSRNLMRFVAYTSISHFGFIVLGIFVLTRQTLTGSTFYMLNHGLSTAALFLVAGYLVKRRGSADVADFGGVQKVAPVAAGLLLFAGLSTLSLPGLSSFVSEFMVLAGTFTKHPVYAGIATLAIVLAALYILVTYQRTMTGPVTPAVADTVTDVTGRERLAIAPLVVLILVLGVYPKPVLALIEPSTALLQTSVGVSDPAPIVGEDR
;
A
#
# COMPACT_ATOMS: atom_id res chain seq x y z
N MET A 1 -16.83 -19.65 11.88
CA MET A 1 -17.69 -19.15 12.99
C MET A 1 -17.24 -17.72 13.28
N ASN A 2 -18.15 -16.78 13.12
CA ASN A 2 -17.89 -15.38 13.46
C ASN A 2 -17.83 -15.24 14.98
N THR A 3 -16.75 -14.63 15.50
CA THR A 3 -16.59 -14.40 16.94
C THR A 3 -16.79 -12.93 17.25
N THR A 4 -17.84 -12.63 18.02
CA THR A 4 -18.06 -11.28 18.57
C THR A 4 -17.18 -11.07 19.80
N SER A 5 -16.58 -9.88 19.91
CA SER A 5 -15.76 -9.52 21.05
C SER A 5 -16.58 -8.74 22.08
N GLN A 6 -16.44 -9.05 23.38
CA GLN A 6 -17.04 -8.24 24.46
C GLN A 6 -16.32 -6.90 24.66
N VAL A 7 -15.04 -6.83 24.30
CA VAL A 7 -14.22 -5.61 24.36
C VAL A 7 -13.99 -5.13 22.93
N PRO A 8 -14.18 -3.82 22.63
CA PRO A 8 -14.06 -3.30 21.28
C PRO A 8 -12.57 -3.12 20.88
N TRP A 9 -11.85 -4.25 20.74
CA TRP A 9 -10.41 -4.24 20.47
C TRP A 9 -10.03 -3.60 19.13
N LEU A 10 -10.86 -3.79 18.08
CA LEU A 10 -10.61 -3.21 16.77
C LEU A 10 -10.84 -1.70 16.78
N THR A 11 -11.87 -1.23 17.49
CA THR A 11 -12.10 0.19 17.72
C THR A 11 -10.93 0.80 18.50
N ILE A 12 -10.45 0.15 19.56
CA ILE A 12 -9.28 0.61 20.33
C ILE A 12 -8.05 0.71 19.41
N LEU A 13 -7.79 -0.33 18.59
CA LEU A 13 -6.68 -0.35 17.64
C LEU A 13 -6.77 0.81 16.64
N ALA A 14 -7.93 1.05 16.04
CA ALA A 14 -8.14 2.07 15.02
C ALA A 14 -8.13 3.49 15.58
N LEU A 15 -8.67 3.71 16.79
CA LEU A 15 -8.69 5.02 17.46
C LEU A 15 -7.35 5.41 18.09
N LEU A 16 -6.50 4.46 18.41
CA LEU A 16 -5.23 4.73 19.09
C LEU A 16 -4.36 5.77 18.35
N PRO A 17 -4.13 5.65 17.03
CA PRO A 17 -3.40 6.69 16.30
C PRO A 17 -4.13 8.03 16.24
N THR A 18 -5.48 8.05 16.23
CA THR A 18 -6.27 9.30 16.31
C THR A 18 -6.01 10.04 17.62
N LEU A 19 -6.07 9.31 18.74
CA LEU A 19 -5.76 9.89 20.06
C LEU A 19 -4.32 10.41 20.10
N GLY A 20 -3.38 9.63 19.55
CA GLY A 20 -1.99 10.06 19.39
C GLY A 20 -1.86 11.34 18.56
N ALA A 21 -2.58 11.47 17.46
CA ALA A 21 -2.56 12.66 16.60
C ALA A 21 -3.07 13.90 17.35
N VAL A 22 -4.15 13.75 18.12
CA VAL A 22 -4.67 14.84 18.97
C VAL A 22 -3.64 15.25 20.02
N VAL A 23 -3.04 14.29 20.73
CA VAL A 23 -2.00 14.59 21.75
C VAL A 23 -0.78 15.25 21.11
N VAL A 24 -0.33 14.79 19.92
CA VAL A 24 0.76 15.40 19.14
C VAL A 24 0.51 16.88 18.87
N LEU A 25 -0.73 17.27 18.54
CA LEU A 25 -1.09 18.66 18.29
C LEU A 25 -1.09 19.52 19.57
N LEU A 26 -1.36 18.92 20.73
CA LEU A 26 -1.46 19.62 22.01
C LEU A 26 -0.11 19.81 22.73
N VAL A 27 0.83 18.87 22.54
CA VAL A 27 2.14 18.92 23.19
C VAL A 27 3.12 19.88 22.49
N ARG A 28 4.27 20.17 23.10
CA ARG A 28 5.36 20.94 22.48
C ARG A 28 5.98 20.18 21.30
N SER A 29 6.49 20.89 20.29
CA SER A 29 7.07 20.29 19.07
C SER A 29 8.19 19.28 19.38
N SER A 30 8.99 19.49 20.41
CA SER A 30 10.03 18.54 20.85
C SER A 30 9.48 17.20 21.35
N ALA A 31 8.31 17.21 22.00
CA ALA A 31 7.63 16.02 22.50
C ALA A 31 6.76 15.33 21.42
N ALA A 32 6.31 16.06 20.42
CA ALA A 32 5.38 15.57 19.41
C ALA A 32 5.88 14.31 18.70
N LYS A 33 7.16 14.27 18.31
CA LYS A 33 7.79 13.13 17.64
C LYS A 33 7.90 11.91 18.56
N VAL A 34 8.14 12.11 19.85
CA VAL A 34 8.20 11.02 20.85
C VAL A 34 6.80 10.43 21.05
N VAL A 35 5.78 11.28 21.18
CA VAL A 35 4.38 10.85 21.29
C VAL A 35 3.95 10.07 20.04
N ALA A 36 4.27 10.59 18.84
CA ALA A 36 3.94 9.91 17.59
C ALA A 36 4.60 8.53 17.48
N LEU A 37 5.89 8.43 17.86
CA LEU A 37 6.61 7.15 17.87
C LEU A 37 6.01 6.19 18.90
N ALA A 38 5.79 6.65 20.13
CA ALA A 38 5.22 5.81 21.19
C ALA A 38 3.82 5.28 20.81
N THR A 39 2.96 6.15 20.27
CA THR A 39 1.62 5.79 19.81
C THR A 39 1.70 4.75 18.68
N SER A 40 2.53 4.99 17.66
CA SER A 40 2.66 4.08 16.54
C SER A 40 3.26 2.72 16.94
N LEU A 41 4.22 2.68 17.87
CA LEU A 41 4.74 1.43 18.43
C LEU A 41 3.68 0.67 19.25
N LEU A 42 2.89 1.37 20.06
CA LEU A 42 1.78 0.75 20.79
C LEU A 42 0.73 0.16 19.81
N THR A 43 0.48 0.84 18.70
CA THR A 43 -0.39 0.32 17.61
C THR A 43 0.19 -0.96 17.01
N VAL A 44 1.53 -1.03 16.79
CA VAL A 44 2.18 -2.29 16.32
C VAL A 44 1.95 -3.41 17.32
N VAL A 45 2.21 -3.17 18.61
CA VAL A 45 2.05 -4.20 19.65
C VAL A 45 0.62 -4.72 19.67
N LEU A 46 -0.37 -3.83 19.67
CA LEU A 46 -1.77 -4.22 19.68
C LEU A 46 -2.16 -4.97 18.39
N ALA A 47 -1.72 -4.52 17.22
CA ALA A 47 -1.98 -5.19 15.95
C ALA A 47 -1.38 -6.61 15.93
N VAL A 48 -0.16 -6.80 16.44
CA VAL A 48 0.48 -8.12 16.56
C VAL A 48 -0.30 -9.01 17.52
N VAL A 49 -0.64 -8.52 18.70
CA VAL A 49 -1.42 -9.29 19.70
C VAL A 49 -2.74 -9.77 19.13
N LEU A 50 -3.49 -8.89 18.47
CA LEU A 50 -4.77 -9.25 17.86
C LEU A 50 -4.61 -10.24 16.71
N THR A 51 -3.59 -10.06 15.87
CA THR A 51 -3.31 -10.96 14.73
C THR A 51 -2.90 -12.37 15.21
N VAL A 52 -2.02 -12.46 16.21
CA VAL A 52 -1.60 -13.76 16.79
C VAL A 52 -2.77 -14.46 17.49
N GLY A 53 -3.72 -13.70 18.03
CA GLY A 53 -4.94 -14.23 18.65
C GLY A 53 -5.99 -14.77 17.68
N LEU A 54 -5.84 -14.56 16.35
CA LEU A 54 -6.77 -15.08 15.36
C LEU A 54 -6.73 -16.62 15.29
N ARG A 55 -7.92 -17.19 15.21
CA ARG A 55 -8.06 -18.65 15.05
C ARG A 55 -7.89 -19.04 13.58
N PRO A 56 -7.22 -20.16 13.27
CA PRO A 56 -7.20 -20.69 11.91
C PRO A 56 -8.62 -20.99 11.42
N GLY A 57 -8.96 -20.61 10.18
CA GLY A 57 -10.30 -20.91 9.64
C GLY A 57 -10.86 -19.84 8.70
N GLY A 58 -10.22 -18.70 8.59
CA GLY A 58 -10.44 -17.72 7.52
C GLY A 58 -11.67 -16.83 7.60
N GLY A 59 -12.61 -17.10 8.50
CA GLY A 59 -13.79 -16.25 8.70
C GLY A 59 -13.47 -14.94 9.42
N MET A 60 -14.42 -14.00 9.38
CA MET A 60 -14.36 -12.74 10.12
C MET A 60 -14.36 -12.98 11.62
N GLN A 61 -13.45 -12.36 12.34
CA GLN A 61 -13.29 -12.50 13.80
C GLN A 61 -13.25 -11.12 14.47
N LEU A 62 -13.39 -11.11 15.79
CA LEU A 62 -13.42 -9.90 16.62
C LEU A 62 -14.47 -8.90 16.14
N ILE A 63 -15.60 -9.37 15.64
CA ILE A 63 -16.63 -8.53 15.04
C ILE A 63 -17.18 -7.56 16.09
N GLU A 64 -17.17 -6.29 15.73
CA GLU A 64 -17.78 -5.18 16.43
C GLU A 64 -18.84 -4.58 15.53
N ASP A 65 -20.09 -4.50 15.97
CA ASP A 65 -21.21 -3.98 15.21
C ASP A 65 -22.10 -3.09 16.09
N ALA A 66 -22.33 -1.87 15.63
CA ALA A 66 -23.24 -0.91 16.25
C ALA A 66 -23.96 -0.11 15.19
N VAL A 67 -25.27 0.07 15.34
CA VAL A 67 -26.06 0.90 14.42
C VAL A 67 -25.56 2.35 14.47
N TRP A 68 -25.11 2.86 13.33
CA TRP A 68 -24.59 4.23 13.22
C TRP A 68 -25.65 5.19 12.67
N ILE A 69 -26.13 4.95 11.44
CA ILE A 69 -27.16 5.79 10.79
C ILE A 69 -28.35 4.92 10.44
N ARG A 70 -29.27 4.78 11.40
CA ARG A 70 -30.44 3.87 11.28
C ARG A 70 -31.25 4.05 10.00
N PRO A 71 -31.60 5.28 9.53
CA PRO A 71 -32.38 5.44 8.31
C PRO A 71 -31.69 4.96 7.03
N LEU A 72 -30.36 4.91 7.04
CA LEU A 72 -29.54 4.42 5.92
C LEU A 72 -29.15 2.94 6.06
N GLY A 73 -29.46 2.29 7.18
CA GLY A 73 -28.94 0.96 7.45
C GLY A 73 -27.41 0.89 7.55
N ALA A 74 -26.77 2.02 7.87
CA ALA A 74 -25.32 2.09 8.01
C ALA A 74 -24.91 1.74 9.44
N HIS A 75 -23.89 0.90 9.55
CA HIS A 75 -23.36 0.40 10.81
C HIS A 75 -21.91 0.85 11.02
N TYR A 76 -21.55 1.13 12.26
CA TYR A 76 -20.16 1.11 12.68
C TYR A 76 -19.78 -0.36 12.89
N ALA A 77 -19.30 -0.98 11.82
CA ALA A 77 -19.01 -2.40 11.84
C ALA A 77 -17.56 -2.67 11.42
N LEU A 78 -16.84 -3.34 12.30
CA LEU A 78 -15.45 -3.74 12.14
C LEU A 78 -15.31 -5.26 12.28
N GLY A 79 -14.33 -5.81 11.56
CA GLY A 79 -13.99 -7.23 11.64
C GLY A 79 -12.58 -7.48 11.15
N LEU A 80 -11.98 -8.57 11.55
CA LEU A 80 -10.61 -8.93 11.20
C LEU A 80 -10.54 -10.35 10.67
N ASP A 81 -10.00 -10.51 9.46
CA ASP A 81 -9.64 -11.78 8.84
C ASP A 81 -8.16 -11.79 8.45
N GLY A 82 -7.68 -12.86 7.84
CA GLY A 82 -6.28 -12.97 7.44
C GLY A 82 -5.81 -11.92 6.42
N ILE A 83 -6.69 -11.49 5.51
CA ILE A 83 -6.40 -10.44 4.53
C ILE A 83 -6.28 -9.09 5.25
N GLY A 84 -7.28 -8.72 6.04
CA GLY A 84 -7.29 -7.50 6.83
C GLY A 84 -6.12 -7.42 7.82
N ALA A 85 -5.84 -8.52 8.54
CA ALA A 85 -4.75 -8.61 9.50
C ALA A 85 -3.38 -8.35 8.86
N THR A 86 -3.14 -8.90 7.67
CA THR A 86 -1.89 -8.66 6.92
C THR A 86 -1.67 -7.18 6.61
N LEU A 87 -2.72 -6.45 6.24
CA LEU A 87 -2.64 -5.02 5.91
C LEU A 87 -2.65 -4.11 7.14
N VAL A 88 -3.34 -4.52 8.20
CA VAL A 88 -3.26 -3.88 9.52
C VAL A 88 -1.83 -3.96 10.06
N LEU A 89 -1.17 -5.11 9.96
CA LEU A 89 0.24 -5.25 10.33
C LEU A 89 1.13 -4.36 9.48
N LEU A 90 0.94 -4.33 8.16
CA LEU A 90 1.71 -3.46 7.26
C LEU A 90 1.59 -1.99 7.67
N ALA A 91 0.37 -1.48 7.80
CA ALA A 91 0.11 -0.09 8.18
C ALA A 91 0.71 0.24 9.55
N SER A 92 0.61 -0.70 10.51
CA SER A 92 1.16 -0.53 11.85
C SER A 92 2.68 -0.51 11.86
N ILE A 93 3.35 -1.36 11.07
CA ILE A 93 4.83 -1.47 11.03
C ILE A 93 5.46 -0.28 10.28
N VAL A 94 4.89 0.14 9.15
CA VAL A 94 5.47 1.20 8.32
C VAL A 94 5.38 2.57 9.01
N THR A 95 4.36 2.83 9.81
CA THR A 95 4.16 4.15 10.45
C THR A 95 5.30 4.53 11.42
N PRO A 96 5.71 3.72 12.42
CA PRO A 96 6.83 4.07 13.29
C PRO A 96 8.16 4.18 12.54
N VAL A 97 8.35 3.40 11.47
CA VAL A 97 9.51 3.53 10.58
C VAL A 97 9.53 4.91 9.94
N VAL A 98 8.40 5.40 9.40
CA VAL A 98 8.29 6.75 8.84
C VAL A 98 8.55 7.82 9.88
N VAL A 99 7.95 7.70 11.07
CA VAL A 99 8.17 8.66 12.17
C VAL A 99 9.66 8.74 12.55
N LEU A 100 10.32 7.60 12.67
CA LEU A 100 11.74 7.53 13.03
C LEU A 100 12.66 8.00 11.89
N ALA A 101 12.31 7.68 10.63
CA ALA A 101 13.06 8.08 9.44
C ALA A 101 13.03 9.61 9.23
N THR A 102 11.90 10.24 9.52
CA THR A 102 11.67 11.69 9.33
C THR A 102 11.92 12.52 10.59
N TRP A 103 12.53 11.94 11.60
CA TRP A 103 12.78 12.56 12.89
C TRP A 103 13.59 13.85 12.79
N GLY A 104 12.98 14.99 13.08
CA GLY A 104 13.62 16.29 13.02
C GLY A 104 13.69 16.92 11.61
N ASP A 105 13.11 16.30 10.56
CA ASP A 105 13.15 16.86 9.22
C ASP A 105 12.40 18.19 9.10
N TYR A 106 11.42 18.42 9.95
CA TYR A 106 10.53 19.59 9.94
C TYR A 106 10.63 20.42 11.22
N ASP A 107 11.65 20.21 12.05
CA ASP A 107 11.89 21.04 13.23
C ASP A 107 12.25 22.46 12.78
N ARG A 108 11.59 23.48 13.35
CA ARG A 108 11.87 24.90 13.03
C ARG A 108 13.18 25.36 13.63
N ASP A 109 13.49 24.85 14.82
CA ASP A 109 14.72 25.17 15.56
C ASP A 109 15.80 24.12 15.27
N LEU A 110 16.35 24.15 14.06
CA LEU A 110 17.49 23.31 13.73
C LEU A 110 18.75 23.85 14.45
N PRO A 111 19.60 22.98 15.00
CA PRO A 111 20.90 23.39 15.54
C PRO A 111 21.69 24.21 14.53
N ALA A 112 22.46 25.19 15.00
CA ALA A 112 23.33 25.99 14.15
C ALA A 112 24.26 25.05 13.32
N GLY A 113 24.20 25.19 11.99
CA GLY A 113 24.96 24.36 11.05
C GLY A 113 24.21 23.13 10.51
N ALA A 114 23.00 22.81 10.99
CA ALA A 114 22.18 21.77 10.38
C ALA A 114 21.62 22.26 9.02
N ARG A 115 21.86 21.49 7.95
CA ARG A 115 21.31 21.80 6.62
C ARG A 115 19.82 21.42 6.60
N ARG A 116 18.98 22.37 6.18
CA ARG A 116 17.58 22.06 5.82
C ARG A 116 17.57 21.17 4.57
N PRO A 117 16.58 20.27 4.43
CA PRO A 117 16.37 19.60 3.16
C PRO A 117 16.30 20.63 2.03
N ALA A 118 16.98 20.35 0.91
CA ALA A 118 16.91 21.22 -0.25
C ALA A 118 15.49 21.22 -0.83
N GLY A 119 15.07 22.34 -1.38
CA GLY A 119 13.75 22.55 -1.95
C GLY A 119 12.93 23.58 -1.18
N GLU A 120 11.63 23.65 -1.49
CA GLU A 120 10.70 24.53 -0.79
C GLU A 120 10.58 24.14 0.69
N PRO A 121 10.64 25.10 1.63
CA PRO A 121 10.45 24.83 3.04
C PRO A 121 9.05 24.26 3.30
N ALA A 122 8.92 23.37 4.30
CA ALA A 122 7.63 22.90 4.76
C ALA A 122 6.72 24.08 5.16
N ARG A 123 5.45 24.04 4.76
CA ARG A 123 4.48 25.09 5.07
C ARG A 123 4.04 25.06 6.54
N TYR A 124 4.13 23.87 7.16
CA TYR A 124 3.61 23.61 8.50
C TYR A 124 4.72 23.07 9.42
N ASP A 125 4.44 23.11 10.72
CA ASP A 125 5.31 22.60 11.78
C ASP A 125 5.38 21.05 11.78
N SER A 126 6.44 20.51 12.35
CA SER A 126 6.65 19.08 12.56
C SER A 126 5.49 18.37 13.26
N LYS A 127 4.80 19.05 14.21
CA LYS A 127 3.59 18.52 14.87
C LYS A 127 2.51 18.15 13.87
N ILE A 128 2.26 19.01 12.88
CA ILE A 128 1.25 18.77 11.85
C ILE A 128 1.66 17.58 10.97
N PHE A 129 2.96 17.44 10.65
CA PHE A 129 3.45 16.29 9.90
C PHE A 129 3.13 14.97 10.62
N TYR A 130 3.51 14.87 11.91
CA TYR A 130 3.29 13.63 12.67
C TYR A 130 1.81 13.37 12.94
N ALA A 131 1.01 14.40 13.16
CA ALA A 131 -0.45 14.25 13.28
C ALA A 131 -1.08 13.72 11.99
N LEU A 132 -0.66 14.22 10.81
CA LEU A 132 -1.14 13.74 9.52
C LEU A 132 -0.69 12.31 9.23
N VAL A 133 0.53 11.92 9.60
CA VAL A 133 1.02 10.54 9.49
C VAL A 133 0.14 9.59 10.30
N LEU A 134 -0.16 9.94 11.56
CA LEU A 134 -1.07 9.16 12.42
C LEU A 134 -2.51 9.16 11.89
N ALA A 135 -2.98 10.25 11.29
CA ALA A 135 -4.30 10.32 10.67
C ALA A 135 -4.41 9.40 9.45
N VAL A 136 -3.37 9.33 8.60
CA VAL A 136 -3.32 8.34 7.50
C VAL A 136 -3.34 6.92 8.06
N GLN A 137 -2.58 6.63 9.12
CA GLN A 137 -2.61 5.31 9.79
C GLN A 137 -4.02 4.98 10.31
N THR A 138 -4.68 5.92 10.99
CA THR A 138 -6.07 5.78 11.46
C THR A 138 -6.99 5.37 10.31
N CYS A 139 -7.00 6.15 9.23
CA CYS A 139 -7.87 5.88 8.09
C CYS A 139 -7.57 4.51 7.46
N ALA A 140 -6.30 4.14 7.34
CA ALA A 140 -5.90 2.85 6.81
C ALA A 140 -6.39 1.68 7.69
N LEU A 141 -6.27 1.81 9.03
CA LEU A 141 -6.77 0.80 9.95
C LEU A 141 -8.30 0.64 9.82
N TYR A 142 -9.06 1.74 9.82
CA TYR A 142 -10.50 1.67 9.61
C TYR A 142 -10.85 1.00 8.28
N LEU A 143 -10.16 1.34 7.20
CA LEU A 143 -10.41 0.76 5.88
C LEU A 143 -10.16 -0.76 5.82
N PHE A 144 -9.07 -1.23 6.45
CA PHE A 144 -8.73 -2.66 6.46
C PHE A 144 -9.57 -3.48 7.45
N LEU A 145 -10.28 -2.81 8.37
CA LEU A 145 -11.15 -3.43 9.35
C LEU A 145 -12.64 -3.31 9.00
N ALA A 146 -13.04 -2.38 8.12
CA ALA A 146 -14.45 -2.12 7.83
C ALA A 146 -15.17 -3.34 7.24
N THR A 147 -16.30 -3.69 7.84
CA THR A 147 -17.25 -4.71 7.37
C THR A 147 -18.61 -4.11 6.99
N ASP A 148 -18.68 -2.78 6.94
CA ASP A 148 -19.78 -1.98 6.41
C ASP A 148 -19.27 -1.16 5.24
N VAL A 149 -19.99 -1.19 4.11
CA VAL A 149 -19.60 -0.52 2.86
C VAL A 149 -19.60 1.00 2.99
N PHE A 150 -20.57 1.55 3.74
CA PHE A 150 -20.65 2.99 3.93
C PHE A 150 -19.54 3.51 4.84
N LEU A 151 -19.22 2.79 5.91
CA LEU A 151 -18.06 3.08 6.77
C LEU A 151 -16.75 3.05 5.97
N PHE A 152 -16.57 2.04 5.13
CA PHE A 152 -15.42 1.96 4.23
C PHE A 152 -15.37 3.17 3.29
N TYR A 153 -16.48 3.52 2.65
CA TYR A 153 -16.58 4.67 1.76
C TYR A 153 -16.17 5.98 2.45
N VAL A 154 -16.67 6.22 3.66
CA VAL A 154 -16.32 7.44 4.42
C VAL A 154 -14.82 7.53 4.64
N PHE A 155 -14.16 6.47 5.12
CA PHE A 155 -12.72 6.50 5.33
C PHE A 155 -11.90 6.48 4.04
N PHE A 156 -12.45 5.93 2.94
CA PHE A 156 -11.85 5.99 1.61
C PHE A 156 -11.71 7.42 1.10
N GLU A 157 -12.67 8.29 1.41
CA GLU A 157 -12.63 9.71 1.11
C GLU A 157 -11.81 10.51 2.13
N VAL A 158 -12.00 10.24 3.42
CA VAL A 158 -11.32 10.98 4.50
C VAL A 158 -9.80 10.85 4.39
N VAL A 159 -9.26 9.70 3.98
CA VAL A 159 -7.81 9.50 3.86
C VAL A 159 -7.15 10.42 2.83
N LEU A 160 -7.91 10.95 1.87
CA LEU A 160 -7.39 11.89 0.89
C LEU A 160 -6.94 13.20 1.53
N VAL A 161 -7.63 13.64 2.60
CA VAL A 161 -7.35 14.92 3.26
C VAL A 161 -5.97 14.95 3.92
N PRO A 162 -5.61 14.05 4.85
CA PRO A 162 -4.28 14.06 5.43
C PRO A 162 -3.19 13.82 4.38
N MET A 163 -3.44 13.01 3.37
CA MET A 163 -2.48 12.76 2.30
C MET A 163 -2.25 13.98 1.41
N TYR A 164 -3.32 14.72 1.07
CA TYR A 164 -3.21 16.01 0.36
C TYR A 164 -2.29 16.99 1.07
N PHE A 165 -2.43 17.12 2.40
CA PHE A 165 -1.57 17.99 3.20
C PHE A 165 -0.15 17.46 3.33
N LEU A 166 0.07 16.16 3.39
CA LEU A 166 1.42 15.57 3.38
C LEU A 166 2.16 15.87 2.07
N ILE A 167 1.48 15.78 0.91
CA ILE A 167 2.06 16.11 -0.39
C ILE A 167 2.29 17.61 -0.51
N GLY A 168 1.23 18.40 -0.37
CA GLY A 168 1.24 19.84 -0.66
C GLY A 168 1.91 20.70 0.41
N GLY A 169 1.94 20.23 1.67
CA GLY A 169 2.48 20.98 2.81
C GLY A 169 3.93 20.66 3.14
N PHE A 170 4.38 19.42 2.89
CA PHE A 170 5.68 18.91 3.33
C PHE A 170 6.59 18.44 2.19
N GLY A 171 6.09 18.37 0.97
CA GLY A 171 6.90 18.04 -0.20
C GLY A 171 7.93 19.11 -0.52
N PRO A 172 9.13 18.75 -1.00
CA PRO A 172 10.21 19.70 -1.31
C PRO A 172 10.07 20.37 -2.67
N GLY A 173 9.22 19.86 -3.56
CA GLY A 173 9.14 20.31 -4.95
C GLY A 173 8.32 21.59 -5.13
N LEU A 174 8.69 22.40 -6.13
CA LEU A 174 7.99 23.65 -6.48
C LEU A 174 6.54 23.42 -6.94
N ARG A 175 6.26 22.25 -7.52
CA ARG A 175 4.94 21.89 -8.05
C ARG A 175 4.10 21.06 -7.07
N ARG A 176 4.48 20.98 -5.78
CA ARG A 176 3.82 20.16 -4.76
C ARG A 176 2.32 20.44 -4.63
N SER A 177 1.90 21.72 -4.79
CA SER A 177 0.47 22.07 -4.74
C SER A 177 -0.31 21.51 -5.92
N ASN A 178 0.27 21.54 -7.13
CA ASN A 178 -0.36 20.97 -8.33
C ASN A 178 -0.43 19.44 -8.24
N ALA A 179 0.63 18.81 -7.73
CA ALA A 179 0.65 17.36 -7.52
C ALA A 179 -0.38 16.91 -6.46
N ALA A 180 -0.49 17.66 -5.36
CA ALA A 180 -1.50 17.42 -4.35
C ALA A 180 -2.93 17.61 -4.90
N ALA A 181 -3.16 18.67 -5.70
CA ALA A 181 -4.45 18.89 -6.35
C ALA A 181 -4.78 17.77 -7.34
N LYS A 182 -3.82 17.34 -8.16
CA LYS A 182 -4.00 16.22 -9.09
C LYS A 182 -4.34 14.92 -8.35
N PHE A 183 -3.62 14.61 -7.29
CA PHE A 183 -3.92 13.47 -6.40
C PHE A 183 -5.36 13.53 -5.87
N LEU A 184 -5.77 14.70 -5.35
CA LEU A 184 -7.11 14.88 -4.77
C LEU A 184 -8.19 14.75 -5.84
N ILE A 185 -8.02 15.36 -7.02
CA ILE A 185 -8.99 15.29 -8.13
C ILE A 185 -9.19 13.84 -8.59
N PHE A 186 -8.09 13.08 -8.78
CA PHE A 186 -8.20 11.66 -9.14
C PHE A 186 -8.89 10.84 -8.04
N GLY A 187 -8.54 11.08 -6.77
CA GLY A 187 -9.16 10.41 -5.62
C GLY A 187 -10.66 10.68 -5.54
N LEU A 188 -11.06 11.96 -5.57
CA LEU A 188 -12.46 12.37 -5.52
C LEU A 188 -13.27 11.87 -6.73
N LEU A 189 -12.68 11.90 -7.95
CA LEU A 189 -13.35 11.36 -9.13
C LEU A 189 -13.69 9.88 -8.95
N GLY A 190 -12.72 9.08 -8.46
CA GLY A 190 -12.95 7.68 -8.15
C GLY A 190 -14.00 7.49 -7.06
N GLY A 191 -13.92 8.27 -6.00
CA GLY A 191 -14.85 8.19 -4.88
C GLY A 191 -16.28 8.59 -5.25
N PHE A 192 -16.49 9.62 -6.07
CA PHE A 192 -17.84 9.98 -6.54
C PHE A 192 -18.45 8.89 -7.43
N VAL A 193 -17.66 8.23 -8.26
CA VAL A 193 -18.14 7.10 -9.05
C VAL A 193 -18.48 5.91 -8.14
N MET A 194 -17.66 5.62 -7.14
CA MET A 194 -17.95 4.59 -6.13
C MET A 194 -19.19 4.95 -5.31
N LEU A 195 -19.41 6.23 -4.96
CA LEU A 195 -20.60 6.68 -4.23
C LEU A 195 -21.89 6.32 -4.97
N ALA A 196 -21.92 6.47 -6.30
CA ALA A 196 -23.07 6.05 -7.08
C ALA A 196 -23.38 4.56 -6.91
N SER A 197 -22.34 3.70 -6.88
CA SER A 197 -22.50 2.27 -6.60
C SER A 197 -22.87 1.99 -5.15
N VAL A 198 -22.36 2.76 -4.18
CA VAL A 198 -22.76 2.65 -2.76
C VAL A 198 -24.25 2.99 -2.59
N ILE A 199 -24.74 4.02 -3.29
CA ILE A 199 -26.18 4.35 -3.31
C ILE A 199 -26.99 3.25 -4.00
N GLY A 200 -26.45 2.67 -5.08
CA GLY A 200 -27.08 1.52 -5.76
C GLY A 200 -27.21 0.30 -4.84
N LEU A 201 -26.19 -0.01 -4.02
CA LEU A 201 -26.26 -1.07 -3.02
C LEU A 201 -27.34 -0.79 -1.96
N TYR A 202 -27.47 0.46 -1.53
CA TYR A 202 -28.56 0.85 -0.63
C TYR A 202 -29.92 0.58 -1.27
N ALA A 203 -30.13 1.01 -2.51
CA ALA A 203 -31.40 0.80 -3.21
C ALA A 203 -31.72 -0.69 -3.32
N ALA A 204 -30.76 -1.52 -3.76
CA ALA A 204 -30.95 -2.96 -3.89
C ALA A 204 -31.26 -3.63 -2.53
N SER A 205 -30.60 -3.24 -1.44
CA SER A 205 -30.90 -3.78 -0.11
C SER A 205 -32.26 -3.33 0.42
N ALA A 206 -32.67 -2.09 0.12
CA ALA A 206 -33.99 -1.56 0.49
C ALA A 206 -35.12 -2.27 -0.27
N ASP A 207 -34.94 -2.54 -1.56
CA ASP A 207 -35.90 -3.29 -2.38
C ASP A 207 -36.05 -4.75 -1.92
N ALA A 208 -34.98 -5.33 -1.34
CA ALA A 208 -35.01 -6.65 -0.70
C ALA A 208 -35.70 -6.66 0.68
N GLY A 209 -36.09 -5.49 1.21
CA GLY A 209 -36.92 -5.33 2.40
C GLY A 209 -36.28 -4.67 3.60
N THR A 210 -34.96 -4.70 3.73
CA THR A 210 -34.22 -4.07 4.85
C THR A 210 -32.96 -3.38 4.36
N PRO A 211 -32.91 -2.02 4.37
CA PRO A 211 -31.70 -1.30 4.00
C PRO A 211 -30.53 -1.69 4.88
N SER A 212 -29.41 -2.09 4.28
CA SER A 212 -28.19 -2.46 4.98
C SER A 212 -26.95 -2.16 4.13
N TYR A 213 -25.86 -1.78 4.80
CA TYR A 213 -24.52 -1.68 4.22
C TYR A 213 -23.56 -2.74 4.79
N LEU A 214 -24.04 -3.64 5.66
CA LEU A 214 -23.23 -4.74 6.17
C LEU A 214 -22.84 -5.69 5.03
N LEU A 215 -21.57 -6.05 4.97
CA LEU A 215 -21.07 -6.99 3.97
C LEU A 215 -21.77 -8.35 4.01
N SER A 216 -22.15 -8.81 5.21
CA SER A 216 -22.90 -10.07 5.39
C SER A 216 -24.26 -10.05 4.71
N ASP A 217 -24.97 -8.92 4.81
CA ASP A 217 -26.32 -8.77 4.29
C ASP A 217 -26.26 -8.57 2.77
N LEU A 218 -25.33 -7.72 2.31
CA LEU A 218 -25.15 -7.45 0.89
C LEU A 218 -24.67 -8.67 0.10
N ALA A 219 -23.82 -9.52 0.71
CA ALA A 219 -23.36 -10.76 0.08
C ALA A 219 -24.46 -11.83 -0.05
N ALA A 220 -25.57 -11.67 0.67
CA ALA A 220 -26.74 -12.54 0.56
C ALA A 220 -27.75 -12.08 -0.51
N LEU A 221 -27.56 -10.87 -1.07
CA LEU A 221 -28.41 -10.35 -2.14
C LEU A 221 -28.11 -11.05 -3.47
N THR A 222 -29.15 -11.16 -4.29
CA THR A 222 -29.02 -11.59 -5.69
C THR A 222 -29.28 -10.40 -6.58
N PHE A 223 -28.27 -10.01 -7.33
CA PHE A 223 -28.38 -8.88 -8.27
C PHE A 223 -28.76 -9.38 -9.67
N GLY A 224 -29.47 -8.56 -10.44
CA GLY A 224 -29.58 -8.78 -11.87
C GLY A 224 -28.22 -8.59 -12.55
N THR A 225 -27.95 -9.39 -13.61
CA THR A 225 -26.63 -9.39 -14.29
C THR A 225 -26.17 -7.98 -14.72
N GLY A 226 -27.08 -7.12 -15.19
CA GLY A 226 -26.76 -5.74 -15.57
C GLY A 226 -26.44 -4.86 -14.36
N GLU A 227 -27.21 -5.01 -13.29
CA GLU A 227 -27.04 -4.27 -12.04
C GLU A 227 -25.71 -4.61 -11.37
N GLU A 228 -25.40 -5.89 -11.22
CA GLU A 228 -24.14 -6.35 -10.63
C GLU A 228 -22.92 -5.77 -11.37
N ARG A 229 -22.96 -5.77 -12.73
CA ARG A 229 -21.88 -5.22 -13.54
C ARG A 229 -21.70 -3.71 -13.34
N TRP A 230 -22.79 -2.94 -13.26
CA TRP A 230 -22.71 -1.49 -13.04
C TRP A 230 -22.18 -1.16 -11.65
N LEU A 231 -22.66 -1.85 -10.61
CA LEU A 231 -22.16 -1.71 -9.25
C LEU A 231 -20.68 -2.06 -9.17
N PHE A 232 -20.27 -3.20 -9.75
CA PHE A 232 -18.87 -3.63 -9.86
C PHE A 232 -17.99 -2.57 -10.55
N VAL A 233 -18.42 -2.05 -11.71
CA VAL A 233 -17.63 -1.07 -12.47
C VAL A 233 -17.36 0.19 -11.66
N GLY A 234 -18.34 0.68 -10.87
CA GLY A 234 -18.13 1.86 -10.03
C GLY A 234 -17.11 1.62 -8.90
N PHE A 235 -17.16 0.48 -8.23
CA PHE A 235 -16.15 0.09 -7.24
C PHE A 235 -14.78 -0.14 -7.90
N MET A 236 -14.74 -0.91 -8.98
CA MET A 236 -13.49 -1.23 -9.68
C MET A 236 -12.78 0.01 -10.23
N PHE A 237 -13.54 1.00 -10.74
CA PHE A 237 -12.99 2.27 -11.24
C PHE A 237 -12.27 3.04 -10.12
N ALA A 238 -12.92 3.18 -8.96
CA ALA A 238 -12.32 3.84 -7.80
C ALA A 238 -11.06 3.11 -7.31
N PHE A 239 -11.12 1.79 -7.23
CA PHE A 239 -10.01 0.98 -6.79
C PHE A 239 -8.85 0.96 -7.80
N ALA A 240 -9.12 0.99 -9.10
CA ALA A 240 -8.10 1.10 -10.15
C ALA A 240 -7.39 2.46 -10.17
N ILE A 241 -8.07 3.54 -9.73
CA ILE A 241 -7.40 4.82 -9.47
C ILE A 241 -6.49 4.72 -8.25
N LYS A 242 -6.99 4.16 -7.14
CA LYS A 242 -6.27 4.08 -5.86
C LYS A 242 -5.08 3.13 -5.95
N ALA A 243 -5.27 1.93 -6.52
CA ALA A 243 -4.23 0.98 -6.87
C ALA A 243 -3.78 1.27 -8.31
N PRO A 244 -2.84 2.17 -8.54
CA PRO A 244 -2.60 2.94 -9.76
C PRO A 244 -2.45 2.08 -11.01
N LEU A 245 -3.59 1.58 -11.53
CA LEU A 245 -3.63 0.73 -12.73
C LEU A 245 -3.64 1.61 -14.00
N VAL A 246 -2.91 1.20 -15.02
CA VAL A 246 -2.95 1.89 -16.33
C VAL A 246 -4.34 1.77 -16.94
N PRO A 247 -4.94 2.89 -17.42
CA PRO A 247 -4.38 4.24 -17.61
C PRO A 247 -4.60 5.23 -16.44
N LEU A 248 -5.18 4.81 -15.32
CA LEU A 248 -5.62 5.68 -14.22
C LEU A 248 -4.49 6.05 -13.22
N HIS A 249 -3.24 5.69 -13.52
CA HIS A 249 -2.05 5.78 -12.67
C HIS A 249 -1.37 7.15 -12.66
N THR A 250 -1.70 8.08 -13.56
CA THR A 250 -0.87 9.26 -13.87
C THR A 250 -0.70 10.27 -12.74
N TRP A 251 -1.49 10.19 -11.68
CA TRP A 251 -1.36 11.01 -10.49
C TRP A 251 -0.18 10.58 -9.61
N LEU A 252 0.13 9.27 -9.55
CA LEU A 252 1.10 8.71 -8.61
C LEU A 252 2.54 9.17 -8.85
N PRO A 253 3.10 9.14 -10.07
CA PRO A 253 4.47 9.60 -10.29
C PRO A 253 4.65 11.08 -9.95
N ASP A 254 3.66 11.93 -10.24
CA ASP A 254 3.71 13.35 -9.93
C ASP A 254 3.61 13.58 -8.42
N ALA A 255 2.72 12.86 -7.73
CA ALA A 255 2.58 12.94 -6.29
C ALA A 255 3.84 12.45 -5.56
N ALA A 256 4.43 11.34 -5.98
CA ALA A 256 5.64 10.78 -5.37
C ALA A 256 6.86 11.69 -5.56
N GLU A 257 7.07 12.23 -6.78
CA GLU A 257 8.15 13.16 -7.08
C GLU A 257 8.08 14.40 -6.19
N GLN A 258 6.88 14.91 -5.95
CA GLN A 258 6.67 16.16 -5.24
C GLN A 258 6.44 15.95 -3.72
N SER A 259 6.36 14.71 -3.24
CA SER A 259 6.20 14.39 -1.82
C SER A 259 7.53 14.34 -1.08
N SER A 260 7.47 14.54 0.23
CA SER A 260 8.57 14.14 1.10
C SER A 260 8.75 12.60 1.09
N PRO A 261 9.96 12.08 1.36
CA PRO A 261 10.19 10.63 1.41
C PRO A 261 9.24 9.89 2.35
N GLY A 262 9.00 10.45 3.54
CA GLY A 262 8.02 9.90 4.50
C GLY A 262 6.58 9.94 3.97
N GLY A 263 6.18 11.05 3.32
CA GLY A 263 4.87 11.19 2.69
C GLY A 263 4.67 10.20 1.54
N ALA A 264 5.67 10.04 0.67
CA ALA A 264 5.65 9.05 -0.41
C ALA A 264 5.57 7.60 0.14
N THR A 265 6.27 7.33 1.25
CA THR A 265 6.20 6.03 1.92
C THR A 265 4.81 5.74 2.48
N MET A 266 4.15 6.71 3.13
CA MET A 266 2.76 6.56 3.62
C MET A 266 1.79 6.36 2.47
N MET A 267 1.96 7.09 1.37
CA MET A 267 1.12 7.01 0.18
C MET A 267 1.24 5.64 -0.49
N VAL A 268 2.44 5.26 -0.92
CA VAL A 268 2.66 4.05 -1.73
C VAL A 268 2.78 2.80 -0.85
N GLY A 269 3.40 2.93 0.33
CA GLY A 269 3.56 1.81 1.26
C GLY A 269 2.25 1.33 1.88
N ILE A 270 1.31 2.23 2.16
CA ILE A 270 0.07 1.92 2.88
C ILE A 270 -1.18 2.25 2.05
N MET A 271 -1.37 3.52 1.67
CA MET A 271 -2.65 4.01 1.14
C MET A 271 -3.05 3.34 -0.19
N ASP A 272 -2.11 3.08 -1.10
CA ASP A 272 -2.41 2.47 -2.39
C ASP A 272 -2.95 1.04 -2.27
N LYS A 273 -2.65 0.32 -1.16
CA LYS A 273 -3.19 -1.02 -0.88
C LYS A 273 -4.68 -1.03 -0.59
N ILE A 274 -5.25 0.13 -0.25
CA ILE A 274 -6.71 0.27 -0.07
C ILE A 274 -7.46 -0.11 -1.35
N GLY A 275 -6.91 0.24 -2.53
CA GLY A 275 -7.51 -0.14 -3.81
C GLY A 275 -7.53 -1.66 -4.01
N THR A 276 -6.40 -2.33 -3.84
CA THR A 276 -6.30 -3.79 -4.01
C THR A 276 -7.04 -4.56 -2.91
N PHE A 277 -7.06 -4.05 -1.68
CA PHE A 277 -7.92 -4.59 -0.62
C PHE A 277 -9.40 -4.46 -0.99
N GLY A 278 -9.81 -3.30 -1.53
CA GLY A 278 -11.18 -3.08 -1.99
C GLY A 278 -11.58 -4.03 -3.12
N MET A 279 -10.67 -4.33 -4.06
CA MET A 279 -10.91 -5.33 -5.10
C MET A 279 -11.19 -6.72 -4.50
N LEU A 280 -10.40 -7.16 -3.51
CA LEU A 280 -10.64 -8.43 -2.82
C LEU A 280 -11.95 -8.41 -2.01
N ARG A 281 -12.14 -7.37 -1.20
CA ARG A 281 -13.25 -7.34 -0.22
C ARG A 281 -14.62 -7.06 -0.86
N PHE A 282 -14.69 -6.12 -1.81
CA PHE A 282 -15.94 -5.65 -2.39
C PHE A 282 -16.15 -6.19 -3.81
N CYS A 283 -15.16 -6.08 -4.73
CA CYS A 283 -15.36 -6.56 -6.07
C CYS A 283 -15.58 -8.07 -6.09
N LEU A 284 -14.67 -8.85 -5.50
CA LEU A 284 -14.80 -10.31 -5.46
C LEU A 284 -15.87 -10.77 -4.45
N GLY A 285 -15.98 -10.07 -3.30
CA GLY A 285 -16.87 -10.49 -2.22
C GLY A 285 -18.36 -10.21 -2.45
N LEU A 286 -18.71 -9.15 -3.18
CA LEU A 286 -20.10 -8.74 -3.43
C LEU A 286 -20.56 -8.99 -4.87
N PHE A 287 -19.64 -9.03 -5.85
CA PHE A 287 -19.95 -9.10 -7.27
C PHE A 287 -19.20 -10.23 -7.97
N PRO A 288 -19.49 -11.49 -7.61
CA PRO A 288 -18.74 -12.66 -8.11
C PRO A 288 -18.88 -12.85 -9.62
N GLU A 289 -20.09 -12.70 -10.18
CA GLU A 289 -20.34 -12.88 -11.62
C GLU A 289 -19.73 -11.74 -12.44
N ALA A 290 -19.89 -10.49 -11.98
CA ALA A 290 -19.27 -9.33 -12.61
C ALA A 290 -17.74 -9.38 -12.54
N SER A 291 -17.16 -9.91 -11.47
CA SER A 291 -15.71 -10.11 -11.34
C SER A 291 -15.18 -11.11 -12.36
N GLN A 292 -15.87 -12.23 -12.56
CA GLN A 292 -15.53 -13.20 -13.60
C GLN A 292 -15.69 -12.60 -15.01
N TRP A 293 -16.78 -11.87 -15.26
CA TRP A 293 -17.02 -11.17 -16.52
C TRP A 293 -15.93 -10.15 -16.86
N ALA A 294 -15.46 -9.40 -15.87
CA ALA A 294 -14.43 -8.37 -16.04
C ALA A 294 -13.00 -8.93 -16.14
N THR A 295 -12.78 -10.17 -15.71
CA THR A 295 -11.45 -10.80 -15.64
C THR A 295 -10.60 -10.62 -16.90
N PRO A 296 -11.08 -10.86 -18.14
CA PRO A 296 -10.24 -10.72 -19.33
C PRO A 296 -9.71 -9.31 -19.53
N VAL A 297 -10.53 -8.30 -19.26
CA VAL A 297 -10.16 -6.89 -19.41
C VAL A 297 -9.19 -6.48 -18.28
N VAL A 298 -9.50 -6.83 -17.04
CA VAL A 298 -8.67 -6.46 -15.88
C VAL A 298 -7.30 -7.13 -15.93
N VAL A 299 -7.23 -8.40 -16.31
CA VAL A 299 -5.97 -9.13 -16.49
C VAL A 299 -5.12 -8.51 -17.60
N ALA A 300 -5.73 -8.13 -18.73
CA ALA A 300 -5.01 -7.45 -19.81
C ALA A 300 -4.45 -6.08 -19.36
N LEU A 301 -5.25 -5.27 -18.63
CA LEU A 301 -4.80 -3.99 -18.08
C LEU A 301 -3.73 -4.17 -17.00
N ALA A 302 -3.81 -5.22 -16.21
CA ALA A 302 -2.80 -5.56 -15.20
C ALA A 302 -1.45 -5.88 -15.88
N VAL A 303 -1.44 -6.75 -16.90
CA VAL A 303 -0.23 -7.07 -17.67
C VAL A 303 0.31 -5.85 -18.40
N LEU A 304 -0.55 -5.01 -18.98
CA LEU A 304 -0.15 -3.74 -19.56
C LEU A 304 0.54 -2.85 -18.50
N SER A 305 -0.02 -2.75 -17.27
CA SER A 305 0.56 -1.96 -16.18
C SER A 305 1.93 -2.48 -15.76
N ILE A 306 2.10 -3.81 -15.72
CA ILE A 306 3.39 -4.46 -15.41
C ILE A 306 4.47 -3.97 -16.39
N ILE A 307 4.23 -4.12 -17.68
CA ILE A 307 5.23 -3.81 -18.71
C ILE A 307 5.43 -2.29 -18.85
N TYR A 308 4.33 -1.53 -18.90
CA TYR A 308 4.36 -0.08 -19.06
C TYR A 308 5.08 0.60 -17.88
N GLY A 309 4.75 0.23 -16.64
CA GLY A 309 5.41 0.75 -15.45
C GLY A 309 6.91 0.47 -15.44
N ALA A 310 7.31 -0.76 -15.82
CA ALA A 310 8.71 -1.15 -15.91
C ALA A 310 9.48 -0.34 -16.97
N ILE A 311 8.91 -0.12 -18.15
CA ILE A 311 9.52 0.69 -19.22
C ILE A 311 9.71 2.14 -18.76
N LEU A 312 8.70 2.73 -18.11
CA LEU A 312 8.80 4.10 -17.59
C LEU A 312 9.82 4.22 -16.46
N ALA A 313 9.98 3.18 -15.63
CA ALA A 313 11.02 3.14 -14.61
C ALA A 313 12.43 3.19 -15.22
N ILE A 314 12.69 2.46 -16.33
CA ILE A 314 13.97 2.49 -17.05
C ILE A 314 14.30 3.90 -17.54
N GLY A 315 13.30 4.62 -18.07
CA GLY A 315 13.45 5.99 -18.61
C GLY A 315 13.45 7.08 -17.57
N SER A 316 13.20 6.78 -16.29
CA SER A 316 13.06 7.81 -15.26
C SER A 316 14.39 8.48 -14.93
N ARG A 317 14.37 9.83 -14.87
CA ARG A 317 15.51 10.65 -14.47
C ARG A 317 15.44 11.11 -13.02
N ASN A 318 14.31 10.94 -12.35
CA ASN A 318 14.09 11.35 -10.97
C ASN A 318 13.94 10.11 -10.08
N LEU A 319 14.73 10.02 -8.99
CA LEU A 319 14.74 8.86 -8.10
C LEU A 319 13.39 8.58 -7.43
N MET A 320 12.66 9.62 -7.01
CA MET A 320 11.36 9.42 -6.35
C MET A 320 10.31 8.96 -7.36
N ARG A 321 10.33 9.54 -8.58
CA ARG A 321 9.47 9.15 -9.70
C ARG A 321 9.79 7.74 -10.21
N PHE A 322 11.07 7.37 -10.20
CA PHE A 322 11.51 6.01 -10.49
C PHE A 322 10.83 4.99 -9.58
N VAL A 323 10.86 5.20 -8.25
CA VAL A 323 10.20 4.30 -7.28
C VAL A 323 8.68 4.23 -7.52
N ALA A 324 8.04 5.34 -7.91
CA ALA A 324 6.61 5.34 -8.25
C ALA A 324 6.31 4.48 -9.50
N TYR A 325 7.14 4.53 -10.53
CA TYR A 325 6.94 3.70 -11.73
C TYR A 325 7.19 2.21 -11.46
N THR A 326 8.17 1.86 -10.62
CA THR A 326 8.32 0.47 -10.18
C THR A 326 7.08 -0.02 -9.45
N SER A 327 6.48 0.83 -8.62
CA SER A 327 5.24 0.51 -7.89
C SER A 327 4.05 0.27 -8.81
N ILE A 328 3.88 1.05 -9.90
CA ILE A 328 2.83 0.83 -10.91
C ILE A 328 2.97 -0.56 -11.54
N SER A 329 4.20 -0.99 -11.85
CA SER A 329 4.47 -2.34 -12.34
C SER A 329 4.06 -3.41 -11.33
N HIS A 330 4.42 -3.24 -10.05
CA HIS A 330 4.09 -4.19 -8.99
C HIS A 330 2.59 -4.24 -8.67
N PHE A 331 1.87 -3.11 -8.75
CA PHE A 331 0.42 -3.11 -8.65
C PHE A 331 -0.23 -3.88 -9.80
N GLY A 332 0.36 -3.86 -10.99
CA GLY A 332 -0.04 -4.74 -12.09
C GLY A 332 0.03 -6.22 -11.70
N PHE A 333 1.11 -6.67 -11.06
CA PHE A 333 1.20 -8.06 -10.54
C PHE A 333 0.16 -8.37 -9.46
N ILE A 334 -0.06 -7.45 -8.52
CA ILE A 334 -1.05 -7.64 -7.46
C ILE A 334 -2.45 -7.78 -8.07
N VAL A 335 -2.84 -6.89 -9.00
CA VAL A 335 -4.15 -6.94 -9.65
C VAL A 335 -4.29 -8.17 -10.56
N LEU A 336 -3.23 -8.55 -11.28
CA LEU A 336 -3.19 -9.79 -12.05
C LEU A 336 -3.54 -10.98 -11.16
N GLY A 337 -2.86 -11.12 -10.02
CA GLY A 337 -3.10 -12.24 -9.11
C GLY A 337 -4.49 -12.21 -8.46
N ILE A 338 -5.09 -11.04 -8.24
CA ILE A 338 -6.46 -10.93 -7.73
C ILE A 338 -7.46 -11.48 -8.77
N PHE A 339 -7.33 -11.11 -10.05
CA PHE A 339 -8.33 -11.41 -11.09
C PHE A 339 -8.05 -12.69 -11.90
N VAL A 340 -6.92 -13.37 -11.69
CA VAL A 340 -6.73 -14.75 -12.19
C VAL A 340 -7.60 -15.75 -11.42
N LEU A 341 -8.00 -15.43 -10.19
CA LEU A 341 -8.98 -16.16 -9.40
C LEU A 341 -8.57 -17.63 -9.13
N THR A 342 -7.27 -17.89 -8.89
CA THR A 342 -6.82 -19.16 -8.31
C THR A 342 -6.46 -18.94 -6.84
N ARG A 343 -6.56 -19.98 -6.01
CA ARG A 343 -6.16 -19.90 -4.59
C ARG A 343 -4.73 -19.41 -4.44
N GLN A 344 -3.83 -19.94 -5.28
CA GLN A 344 -2.42 -19.56 -5.26
C GLN A 344 -2.21 -18.09 -5.61
N THR A 345 -2.90 -17.56 -6.64
CA THR A 345 -2.75 -16.16 -7.03
C THR A 345 -3.38 -15.18 -6.05
N LEU A 346 -4.53 -15.50 -5.47
CA LEU A 346 -5.19 -14.69 -4.43
C LEU A 346 -4.31 -14.59 -3.18
N THR A 347 -3.75 -15.71 -2.72
CA THR A 347 -2.82 -15.75 -1.59
C THR A 347 -1.53 -14.99 -1.91
N GLY A 348 -0.95 -15.24 -3.09
CA GLY A 348 0.24 -14.57 -3.59
C GLY A 348 0.05 -13.05 -3.70
N SER A 349 -1.08 -12.57 -4.23
CA SER A 349 -1.44 -11.16 -4.33
C SER A 349 -1.56 -10.49 -2.97
N THR A 350 -2.26 -11.12 -2.02
CA THR A 350 -2.42 -10.60 -0.66
C THR A 350 -1.06 -10.51 0.03
N PHE A 351 -0.22 -11.53 -0.11
CA PHE A 351 1.14 -11.51 0.40
C PHE A 351 2.01 -10.47 -0.31
N TYR A 352 1.77 -10.24 -1.62
CA TYR A 352 2.49 -9.22 -2.37
C TYR A 352 2.16 -7.81 -1.89
N MET A 353 0.93 -7.52 -1.47
CA MET A 353 0.60 -6.22 -0.87
C MET A 353 1.49 -5.89 0.33
N LEU A 354 1.75 -6.87 1.21
CA LEU A 354 2.67 -6.73 2.33
C LEU A 354 4.11 -6.51 1.86
N ASN A 355 4.62 -7.40 1.01
CA ASN A 355 6.01 -7.39 0.57
C ASN A 355 6.36 -6.14 -0.25
N HIS A 356 5.46 -5.73 -1.15
CA HIS A 356 5.57 -4.47 -1.89
C HIS A 356 5.57 -3.26 -0.93
N GLY A 357 4.71 -3.27 0.10
CA GLY A 357 4.70 -2.22 1.11
C GLY A 357 6.05 -2.06 1.82
N LEU A 358 6.65 -3.18 2.26
CA LEU A 358 7.94 -3.19 2.95
C LEU A 358 9.09 -2.76 2.02
N SER A 359 9.17 -3.35 0.82
CA SER A 359 10.24 -3.09 -0.16
C SER A 359 10.20 -1.65 -0.67
N THR A 360 9.01 -1.15 -1.00
CA THR A 360 8.82 0.22 -1.50
C THR A 360 9.06 1.26 -0.41
N ALA A 361 8.65 0.97 0.85
CA ALA A 361 8.99 1.83 1.99
C ALA A 361 10.51 1.95 2.16
N ALA A 362 11.24 0.83 2.13
CA ALA A 362 12.69 0.85 2.20
C ALA A 362 13.31 1.65 1.04
N LEU A 363 12.84 1.44 -0.19
CA LEU A 363 13.37 2.10 -1.37
C LEU A 363 13.10 3.61 -1.35
N PHE A 364 11.89 4.08 -1.01
CA PHE A 364 11.56 5.50 -0.87
C PHE A 364 12.38 6.18 0.22
N LEU A 365 12.55 5.54 1.38
CA LEU A 365 13.28 6.14 2.48
C LEU A 365 14.77 6.24 2.17
N VAL A 366 15.39 5.21 1.60
CA VAL A 366 16.83 5.24 1.26
C VAL A 366 17.09 6.21 0.11
N ALA A 367 16.28 6.18 -0.96
CA ALA A 367 16.34 7.18 -2.03
C ALA A 367 16.15 8.61 -1.46
N GLY A 368 15.20 8.77 -0.55
CA GLY A 368 14.94 10.04 0.13
C GLY A 368 16.09 10.55 0.97
N TYR A 369 16.82 9.67 1.65
CA TYR A 369 18.04 10.07 2.37
C TYR A 369 19.12 10.61 1.45
N LEU A 370 19.27 10.02 0.27
CA LEU A 370 20.22 10.50 -0.75
C LEU A 370 19.76 11.83 -1.33
N VAL A 371 18.49 11.93 -1.74
CA VAL A 371 17.88 13.16 -2.26
C VAL A 371 18.03 14.32 -1.28
N LYS A 372 17.75 14.07 0.01
CA LYS A 372 17.88 15.09 1.06
C LYS A 372 19.32 15.61 1.20
N ARG A 373 20.32 14.74 1.14
CA ARG A 373 21.74 15.10 1.28
C ARG A 373 22.25 15.81 0.05
N ARG A 374 21.92 15.28 -1.12
CA ARG A 374 22.37 15.85 -2.41
C ARG A 374 21.66 17.13 -2.76
N GLY A 375 20.43 17.30 -2.28
CA GLY A 375 19.57 18.43 -2.62
C GLY A 375 18.93 18.35 -4.00
N SER A 376 19.01 17.19 -4.65
CA SER A 376 18.41 16.90 -5.95
C SER A 376 17.91 15.46 -5.99
N ALA A 377 16.86 15.21 -6.74
CA ALA A 377 16.36 13.87 -7.03
C ALA A 377 16.75 13.39 -8.45
N ASP A 378 17.43 14.24 -9.25
CA ASP A 378 17.86 13.85 -10.60
C ASP A 378 18.99 12.83 -10.53
N VAL A 379 18.82 11.70 -11.23
CA VAL A 379 19.79 10.59 -11.31
C VAL A 379 21.16 11.08 -11.84
N ALA A 380 21.16 12.07 -12.74
CA ALA A 380 22.38 12.63 -13.31
C ALA A 380 23.22 13.44 -12.32
N ASP A 381 22.61 13.89 -11.22
CA ASP A 381 23.29 14.66 -10.18
C ASP A 381 24.07 13.79 -9.19
N PHE A 382 23.98 12.47 -9.32
CA PHE A 382 24.70 11.49 -8.53
C PHE A 382 25.90 10.91 -9.31
N GLY A 383 26.68 10.08 -8.66
CA GLY A 383 27.83 9.38 -9.23
C GLY A 383 28.85 9.04 -8.16
N GLY A 384 29.29 7.78 -8.11
CA GLY A 384 30.30 7.32 -7.15
C GLY A 384 29.86 7.36 -5.68
N VAL A 385 28.55 7.43 -5.40
CA VAL A 385 27.99 7.54 -4.02
C VAL A 385 28.50 6.42 -3.11
N GLN A 386 28.69 5.20 -3.63
CA GLN A 386 29.18 4.06 -2.82
C GLN A 386 30.56 4.32 -2.17
N LYS A 387 31.36 5.24 -2.71
CA LYS A 387 32.70 5.57 -2.16
C LYS A 387 32.63 6.50 -0.95
N VAL A 388 31.59 7.32 -0.85
CA VAL A 388 31.39 8.30 0.23
C VAL A 388 30.29 7.87 1.21
N ALA A 389 29.34 7.06 0.79
CA ALA A 389 28.21 6.58 1.57
C ALA A 389 27.95 5.07 1.32
N PRO A 390 28.88 4.17 1.74
CA PRO A 390 28.79 2.74 1.42
C PRO A 390 27.58 2.05 2.03
N VAL A 391 27.13 2.44 3.24
CA VAL A 391 25.95 1.83 3.87
C VAL A 391 24.67 2.27 3.16
N ALA A 392 24.54 3.56 2.78
CA ALA A 392 23.41 4.03 1.96
C ALA A 392 23.34 3.30 0.63
N ALA A 393 24.49 3.09 -0.05
CA ALA A 393 24.57 2.35 -1.30
C ALA A 393 24.17 0.89 -1.12
N GLY A 394 24.65 0.22 -0.06
CA GLY A 394 24.24 -1.15 0.27
C GLY A 394 22.76 -1.29 0.56
N LEU A 395 22.16 -0.35 1.30
CA LEU A 395 20.73 -0.32 1.59
C LEU A 395 19.90 -0.06 0.33
N LEU A 396 20.36 0.82 -0.57
CA LEU A 396 19.67 1.06 -1.85
C LEU A 396 19.71 -0.19 -2.74
N LEU A 397 20.86 -0.87 -2.80
CA LEU A 397 20.99 -2.13 -3.52
C LEU A 397 20.05 -3.18 -2.94
N PHE A 398 20.05 -3.36 -1.61
CA PHE A 398 19.19 -4.33 -0.93
C PHE A 398 17.71 -4.06 -1.20
N ALA A 399 17.24 -2.80 -1.04
CA ALA A 399 15.87 -2.42 -1.31
C ALA A 399 15.52 -2.60 -2.81
N GLY A 400 16.43 -2.28 -3.71
CA GLY A 400 16.31 -2.52 -5.14
C GLY A 400 16.22 -4.01 -5.49
N LEU A 401 17.08 -4.85 -4.92
CA LEU A 401 17.06 -6.30 -5.11
C LEU A 401 15.76 -6.93 -4.56
N SER A 402 15.23 -6.40 -3.45
CA SER A 402 13.90 -6.80 -2.97
C SER A 402 12.79 -6.39 -3.94
N THR A 403 12.88 -5.18 -4.49
CA THR A 403 11.92 -4.66 -5.46
C THR A 403 11.93 -5.44 -6.79
N LEU A 404 13.09 -5.90 -7.26
CA LEU A 404 13.19 -6.76 -8.44
C LEU A 404 12.88 -8.24 -8.17
N SER A 405 12.42 -8.57 -6.98
CA SER A 405 12.03 -9.92 -6.56
C SER A 405 13.16 -10.96 -6.63
N LEU A 406 14.36 -10.60 -6.09
CA LEU A 406 15.47 -11.55 -6.01
C LEU A 406 15.12 -12.73 -5.09
N PRO A 407 15.38 -14.00 -5.49
CA PRO A 407 15.21 -15.17 -4.62
C PRO A 407 15.89 -15.01 -3.27
N GLY A 408 15.20 -15.40 -2.20
CA GLY A 408 15.64 -15.19 -0.81
C GLY A 408 15.13 -13.90 -0.18
N LEU A 409 14.49 -13.00 -0.95
CA LEU A 409 13.81 -11.80 -0.46
C LEU A 409 12.29 -11.93 -0.60
N SER A 410 11.55 -11.23 0.22
CA SER A 410 10.11 -11.44 0.42
C SER A 410 9.27 -11.29 -0.85
N SER A 411 9.60 -10.33 -1.71
CA SER A 411 8.83 -10.08 -2.94
C SER A 411 8.89 -11.23 -3.94
N PHE A 412 10.00 -12.00 -3.97
CA PHE A 412 10.13 -13.17 -4.85
C PHE A 412 9.02 -14.21 -4.60
N VAL A 413 8.77 -14.53 -3.33
CA VAL A 413 7.78 -15.55 -2.99
C VAL A 413 6.40 -15.17 -3.53
N SER A 414 5.99 -13.93 -3.31
CA SER A 414 4.67 -13.44 -3.75
C SER A 414 4.57 -13.34 -5.27
N GLU A 415 5.60 -12.81 -5.95
CA GLU A 415 5.62 -12.67 -7.40
C GLU A 415 5.63 -14.04 -8.09
N PHE A 416 6.43 -14.97 -7.57
CA PHE A 416 6.45 -16.35 -8.05
C PHE A 416 5.08 -17.03 -7.90
N MET A 417 4.40 -16.86 -6.76
CA MET A 417 3.05 -17.41 -6.55
C MET A 417 2.06 -16.86 -7.58
N VAL A 418 2.11 -15.55 -7.85
CA VAL A 418 1.24 -14.92 -8.85
C VAL A 418 1.54 -15.43 -10.24
N LEU A 419 2.81 -15.47 -10.66
CA LEU A 419 3.20 -15.94 -12.00
C LEU A 419 2.87 -17.42 -12.21
N ALA A 420 3.26 -18.28 -11.26
CA ALA A 420 3.01 -19.71 -11.35
C ALA A 420 1.50 -20.03 -11.39
N GLY A 421 0.71 -19.39 -10.52
CA GLY A 421 -0.75 -19.56 -10.54
C GLY A 421 -1.41 -18.93 -11.78
N THR A 422 -0.87 -17.84 -12.33
CA THR A 422 -1.35 -17.27 -13.59
C THR A 422 -1.07 -18.22 -14.75
N PHE A 423 0.07 -18.87 -14.77
CA PHE A 423 0.45 -19.81 -15.83
C PHE A 423 -0.55 -20.96 -15.96
N THR A 424 -1.12 -21.44 -14.86
CA THR A 424 -2.09 -22.55 -14.89
C THR A 424 -3.39 -22.23 -15.62
N LYS A 425 -3.82 -20.95 -15.65
CA LYS A 425 -5.06 -20.49 -16.31
C LYS A 425 -4.81 -19.68 -17.59
N HIS A 426 -3.76 -18.84 -17.57
CA HIS A 426 -3.49 -17.85 -18.61
C HIS A 426 -2.00 -17.85 -18.97
N PRO A 427 -1.46 -18.90 -19.62
CA PRO A 427 -0.03 -19.06 -19.87
C PRO A 427 0.58 -17.94 -20.72
N VAL A 428 -0.18 -17.36 -21.66
CA VAL A 428 0.27 -16.23 -22.49
C VAL A 428 0.48 -14.98 -21.63
N TYR A 429 -0.47 -14.62 -20.76
CA TYR A 429 -0.32 -13.48 -19.87
C TYR A 429 0.80 -13.70 -18.85
N ALA A 430 0.96 -14.90 -18.31
CA ALA A 430 2.08 -15.24 -17.44
C ALA A 430 3.43 -15.09 -18.17
N GLY A 431 3.54 -15.56 -19.40
CA GLY A 431 4.73 -15.40 -20.23
C GLY A 431 5.10 -13.93 -20.47
N ILE A 432 4.11 -13.09 -20.82
CA ILE A 432 4.33 -11.65 -20.99
C ILE A 432 4.73 -10.99 -19.66
N ALA A 433 4.03 -11.30 -18.56
CA ALA A 433 4.35 -10.74 -17.23
C ALA A 433 5.75 -11.14 -16.77
N THR A 434 6.23 -12.34 -17.11
CA THR A 434 7.60 -12.81 -16.77
C THR A 434 8.69 -11.94 -17.41
N LEU A 435 8.44 -11.29 -18.55
CA LEU A 435 9.39 -10.33 -19.15
C LEU A 435 9.69 -9.15 -18.21
N ALA A 436 8.77 -8.82 -17.32
CA ALA A 436 8.97 -7.76 -16.35
C ALA A 436 10.09 -8.07 -15.35
N ILE A 437 10.43 -9.32 -15.08
CA ILE A 437 11.57 -9.70 -14.23
C ILE A 437 12.87 -9.20 -14.87
N VAL A 438 13.03 -9.36 -16.19
CA VAL A 438 14.19 -8.85 -16.93
C VAL A 438 14.21 -7.32 -16.92
N LEU A 439 13.06 -6.69 -17.14
CA LEU A 439 12.94 -5.23 -17.10
C LEU A 439 13.22 -4.70 -15.69
N ALA A 440 12.80 -5.42 -14.64
CA ALA A 440 13.05 -5.06 -13.25
C ALA A 440 14.55 -5.11 -12.92
N ALA A 441 15.24 -6.15 -13.33
CA ALA A 441 16.69 -6.21 -13.21
C ALA A 441 17.37 -5.04 -13.92
N LEU A 442 16.91 -4.71 -15.14
CA LEU A 442 17.44 -3.61 -15.91
C LEU A 442 17.25 -2.26 -15.21
N TYR A 443 16.03 -1.89 -14.80
CA TYR A 443 15.79 -0.58 -14.20
C TYR A 443 16.48 -0.42 -12.83
N ILE A 444 16.54 -1.45 -12.01
CA ILE A 444 17.25 -1.39 -10.70
C ILE A 444 18.76 -1.26 -10.92
N LEU A 445 19.35 -2.15 -11.72
CA LEU A 445 20.80 -2.19 -11.88
C LEU A 445 21.34 -0.96 -12.62
N VAL A 446 20.62 -0.48 -13.65
CA VAL A 446 21.02 0.75 -14.38
C VAL A 446 20.93 1.97 -13.46
N THR A 447 19.86 2.11 -12.68
CA THR A 447 19.72 3.21 -11.73
C THR A 447 20.80 3.14 -10.65
N TYR A 448 21.07 1.96 -10.09
CA TYR A 448 22.14 1.75 -9.13
C TYR A 448 23.51 2.09 -9.75
N GLN A 449 23.80 1.60 -10.94
CA GLN A 449 25.06 1.87 -11.64
C GLN A 449 25.27 3.38 -11.85
N ARG A 450 24.24 4.08 -12.33
CA ARG A 450 24.33 5.51 -12.61
C ARG A 450 24.54 6.38 -11.36
N THR A 451 23.98 5.96 -10.23
CA THR A 451 24.01 6.76 -9.00
C THR A 451 25.14 6.36 -8.06
N MET A 452 25.40 5.04 -7.93
CA MET A 452 26.31 4.52 -6.89
C MET A 452 27.74 4.30 -7.37
N THR A 453 27.92 3.95 -8.67
CA THR A 453 29.24 3.58 -9.19
C THR A 453 29.91 4.74 -9.96
N GLY A 454 31.14 4.52 -10.42
CA GLY A 454 31.90 5.49 -11.20
C GLY A 454 32.73 6.47 -10.35
N PRO A 455 33.20 7.57 -10.95
CA PRO A 455 33.90 8.62 -10.24
C PRO A 455 32.96 9.40 -9.33
N VAL A 456 33.48 9.83 -8.18
CA VAL A 456 32.74 10.72 -7.28
C VAL A 456 32.70 12.11 -7.90
N THR A 457 31.49 12.63 -8.12
CA THR A 457 31.33 14.02 -8.60
C THR A 457 31.68 14.99 -7.45
N PRO A 458 32.22 16.20 -7.72
CA PRO A 458 32.52 17.18 -6.67
C PRO A 458 31.32 17.49 -5.79
N ALA A 459 30.15 17.61 -6.38
CA ALA A 459 28.92 17.90 -5.68
C ALA A 459 28.49 16.75 -4.74
N VAL A 460 28.75 15.48 -5.09
CA VAL A 460 28.51 14.33 -4.21
C VAL A 460 29.53 14.30 -3.07
N ALA A 461 30.83 14.57 -3.36
CA ALA A 461 31.86 14.61 -2.35
C ALA A 461 31.56 15.65 -1.25
N ASP A 462 31.05 16.82 -1.64
CA ASP A 462 30.79 17.94 -0.73
C ASP A 462 29.49 17.81 0.08
N THR A 463 28.51 17.03 -0.42
CA THR A 463 27.16 17.06 0.15
C THR A 463 26.66 15.73 0.70
N VAL A 464 27.10 14.60 0.10
CA VAL A 464 26.59 13.28 0.47
C VAL A 464 27.42 12.66 1.59
N THR A 465 26.77 12.43 2.72
CA THR A 465 27.31 11.69 3.84
C THR A 465 26.57 10.37 4.00
N ASP A 466 27.17 9.38 4.68
CA ASP A 466 26.51 8.11 4.91
C ASP A 466 25.34 8.22 5.90
N VAL A 467 24.49 7.20 5.92
CA VAL A 467 23.32 7.12 6.81
C VAL A 467 23.71 7.12 8.28
N THR A 468 23.00 7.91 9.05
CA THR A 468 23.16 8.02 10.50
C THR A 468 22.71 6.76 11.23
N GLY A 469 23.11 6.58 12.50
CA GLY A 469 22.65 5.47 13.33
C GLY A 469 21.13 5.40 13.45
N ARG A 470 20.45 6.55 13.55
CA ARG A 470 18.98 6.64 13.59
C ARG A 470 18.34 6.17 12.26
N GLU A 471 18.87 6.61 11.13
CA GLU A 471 18.35 6.19 9.81
C GLU A 471 18.56 4.70 9.57
N ARG A 472 19.69 4.12 10.03
CA ARG A 472 19.91 2.67 10.03
C ARG A 472 18.87 1.96 10.90
N LEU A 473 18.63 2.46 12.12
CA LEU A 473 17.61 1.91 13.03
C LEU A 473 16.19 1.99 12.43
N ALA A 474 15.87 3.06 11.72
CA ALA A 474 14.56 3.22 11.06
C ALA A 474 14.35 2.19 9.95
N ILE A 475 15.38 1.91 9.14
CA ILE A 475 15.30 0.96 8.02
C ILE A 475 15.45 -0.51 8.48
N ALA A 476 16.12 -0.76 9.59
CA ALA A 476 16.44 -2.12 10.06
C ALA A 476 15.20 -3.05 10.15
N PRO A 477 14.04 -2.64 10.69
CA PRO A 477 12.86 -3.49 10.73
C PRO A 477 12.40 -3.94 9.34
N LEU A 478 12.46 -3.04 8.33
CA LEU A 478 12.09 -3.38 6.96
C LEU A 478 13.06 -4.40 6.37
N VAL A 479 14.37 -4.21 6.55
CA VAL A 479 15.40 -5.14 6.08
C VAL A 479 15.21 -6.52 6.71
N VAL A 480 15.02 -6.57 8.03
CA VAL A 480 14.80 -7.83 8.74
C VAL A 480 13.55 -8.55 8.25
N LEU A 481 12.42 -7.84 8.11
CA LEU A 481 11.17 -8.43 7.64
C LEU A 481 11.27 -8.91 6.19
N ILE A 482 11.93 -8.16 5.30
CA ILE A 482 12.16 -8.57 3.91
C ILE A 482 12.95 -9.89 3.86
N LEU A 483 13.98 -10.03 4.67
CA LEU A 483 14.78 -11.26 4.75
C LEU A 483 14.00 -12.42 5.38
N VAL A 484 13.37 -12.18 6.53
CA VAL A 484 12.60 -13.22 7.23
C VAL A 484 11.47 -13.75 6.38
N LEU A 485 10.68 -12.86 5.75
CA LEU A 485 9.56 -13.27 4.89
C LEU A 485 10.02 -13.87 3.55
N GLY A 486 11.25 -13.59 3.12
CA GLY A 486 11.85 -14.21 1.95
C GLY A 486 12.30 -15.65 2.19
N VAL A 487 12.77 -15.94 3.40
CA VAL A 487 13.29 -17.28 3.79
C VAL A 487 12.19 -18.11 4.45
N TYR A 488 11.34 -17.52 5.28
CA TYR A 488 10.30 -18.21 6.04
C TYR A 488 8.93 -17.49 5.96
N PRO A 489 8.25 -17.53 4.79
CA PRO A 489 6.97 -16.86 4.57
C PRO A 489 5.78 -17.57 5.25
N LYS A 490 5.94 -18.84 5.67
CA LYS A 490 4.88 -19.73 6.15
C LYS A 490 3.92 -19.11 7.16
N PRO A 491 4.36 -18.36 8.19
CA PRO A 491 3.42 -17.81 9.19
C PRO A 491 2.41 -16.84 8.58
N VAL A 492 2.85 -15.99 7.64
CA VAL A 492 1.97 -15.02 6.98
C VAL A 492 1.11 -15.69 5.92
N LEU A 493 1.64 -16.64 5.16
CA LEU A 493 0.85 -17.42 4.21
C LEU A 493 -0.26 -18.21 4.93
N ALA A 494 0.05 -18.86 6.06
CA ALA A 494 -0.94 -19.58 6.85
C ALA A 494 -2.05 -18.66 7.44
N LEU A 495 -1.75 -17.38 7.66
CA LEU A 495 -2.74 -16.36 8.04
C LEU A 495 -3.66 -15.99 6.88
N ILE A 496 -3.11 -15.87 5.66
CA ILE A 496 -3.82 -15.39 4.46
C ILE A 496 -4.66 -16.50 3.82
N GLU A 497 -4.10 -17.70 3.65
CA GLU A 497 -4.69 -18.80 2.88
C GLU A 497 -6.14 -19.14 3.23
N PRO A 498 -6.56 -19.25 4.51
CA PRO A 498 -7.93 -19.57 4.82
C PRO A 498 -8.93 -18.51 4.32
N SER A 499 -8.57 -17.21 4.44
CA SER A 499 -9.45 -16.12 3.98
C SER A 499 -9.55 -16.05 2.45
N THR A 500 -8.44 -16.26 1.75
CA THR A 500 -8.44 -16.30 0.26
C THR A 500 -9.14 -17.54 -0.29
N ALA A 501 -9.10 -18.67 0.43
CA ALA A 501 -9.85 -19.87 0.07
C ALA A 501 -11.37 -19.66 0.18
N LEU A 502 -11.82 -18.99 1.26
CA LEU A 502 -13.24 -18.63 1.41
C LEU A 502 -13.67 -17.65 0.31
N LEU A 503 -12.84 -16.66 0.01
CA LEU A 503 -13.11 -15.70 -1.06
C LEU A 503 -13.19 -16.37 -2.44
N GLN A 504 -12.28 -17.30 -2.76
CA GLN A 504 -12.35 -18.07 -4.01
C GLN A 504 -13.66 -18.87 -4.10
N THR A 505 -14.06 -19.52 -3.02
CA THR A 505 -15.31 -20.27 -2.95
C THR A 505 -16.53 -19.37 -3.17
N SER A 506 -16.55 -18.16 -2.59
CA SER A 506 -17.65 -17.20 -2.79
C SER A 506 -17.75 -16.69 -4.23
N VAL A 507 -16.63 -16.60 -4.94
CA VAL A 507 -16.62 -16.25 -6.38
C VAL A 507 -17.11 -17.43 -7.25
N GLY A 508 -17.24 -18.64 -6.71
CA GLY A 508 -17.72 -19.81 -7.46
C GLY A 508 -16.70 -20.39 -8.43
N VAL A 509 -15.40 -20.15 -8.19
CA VAL A 509 -14.32 -20.61 -9.07
C VAL A 509 -13.46 -21.65 -8.36
N SER A 510 -13.09 -22.72 -9.06
CA SER A 510 -12.15 -23.74 -8.59
C SER A 510 -10.80 -23.62 -9.28
N ASP A 511 -9.76 -24.11 -8.62
CA ASP A 511 -8.45 -24.23 -9.25
C ASP A 511 -8.48 -25.23 -10.41
N PRO A 512 -7.67 -25.05 -11.47
CA PRO A 512 -7.49 -26.06 -12.50
C PRO A 512 -7.02 -27.38 -11.91
N ALA A 513 -7.43 -28.50 -12.52
CA ALA A 513 -6.89 -29.79 -12.12
C ALA A 513 -5.34 -29.77 -12.19
N PRO A 514 -4.65 -30.40 -11.23
CA PRO A 514 -3.19 -30.52 -11.31
C PRO A 514 -2.80 -31.12 -12.67
N ILE A 515 -1.79 -30.54 -13.32
CA ILE A 515 -1.17 -31.16 -14.50
C ILE A 515 -0.40 -32.36 -13.97
N VAL A 516 -1.11 -33.46 -13.74
CA VAL A 516 -0.47 -34.75 -13.46
C VAL A 516 0.14 -35.15 -14.79
N GLY A 517 1.47 -35.26 -14.84
CA GLY A 517 2.13 -35.83 -15.98
C GLY A 517 1.55 -37.25 -16.17
N GLU A 518 0.98 -37.51 -17.35
CA GLU A 518 0.70 -38.86 -17.73
C GLU A 518 2.01 -39.63 -17.59
N ASP A 519 2.02 -40.61 -16.71
CA ASP A 519 3.14 -41.53 -16.54
C ASP A 519 3.51 -42.08 -17.92
N ARG A 520 4.69 -41.70 -18.43
CA ARG A 520 5.34 -42.31 -19.57
C ARG A 520 6.27 -43.42 -19.09
#